data_f882a4a8fc400932ffd500d93bd05e9f
#
_entry.id   f882a4a8fc400932ffd500d93bd05e9f
#
_cell.length_a   1.000
_cell.length_b   1.000
_cell.length_c   1.000
_cell.angle_alpha   90.00
_cell.angle_beta   90.00
_cell.angle_gamma   90.00
#
_symmetry.space_group_name_H-M   'P 1'
#
loop_
_entity.id
_entity.type
_entity.pdbx_description
1 polymer ?
#
loop_
_entity_poly.entity_id
_entity_poly.type
_entity_poly.pdbx_seq_one_letter_code
_entity_poly.pdbx_strand_id
1 'polypeptide(L)'
;MAEEYLKEQTVKDKTDDEKDLELVVSILNTKQELNLAHKNFEFAEEGLIDYFSYQIKANQTKLDYLMKKARNRGLTLDMASEIYLSKAT
;
A
#
# COMPACT_ATOMS: atom_id res chain seq x y z
N MET A 1 -8.21 20.01 -10.96
CA MET A 1 -8.56 20.54 -9.62
C MET A 1 -9.99 20.21 -9.24
N ALA A 2 -10.97 20.60 -10.02
CA ALA A 2 -12.37 20.29 -9.70
C ALA A 2 -12.67 18.80 -9.71
N GLU A 3 -12.04 18.05 -10.60
CA GLU A 3 -12.21 16.62 -10.70
C GLU A 3 -11.67 15.88 -9.48
N GLU A 4 -10.54 16.30 -8.95
CA GLU A 4 -9.97 15.72 -7.74
C GLU A 4 -10.87 15.99 -6.54
N TYR A 5 -11.41 17.17 -6.46
CA TYR A 5 -12.32 17.53 -5.39
C TYR A 5 -13.59 16.69 -5.43
N LEU A 6 -14.13 16.47 -6.62
CA LEU A 6 -15.31 15.59 -6.78
C LEU A 6 -15.02 14.15 -6.42
N LYS A 7 -13.83 13.64 -6.75
CA LYS A 7 -13.41 12.30 -6.37
C LYS A 7 -13.32 12.15 -4.85
N GLU A 8 -12.80 13.15 -4.18
CA GLU A 8 -12.72 13.13 -2.72
C GLU A 8 -14.09 13.11 -2.08
N GLN A 9 -15.02 13.85 -2.62
CA GLN A 9 -16.39 13.84 -2.12
C GLN A 9 -17.06 12.49 -2.33
N THR A 10 -16.80 11.84 -3.45
CA THR A 10 -17.30 10.50 -3.72
C THR A 10 -16.73 9.48 -2.74
N VAL A 11 -15.47 9.63 -2.38
CA VAL A 11 -14.80 8.76 -1.43
C VAL A 11 -15.42 8.85 -0.04
N LYS A 12 -16.03 9.96 0.32
CA LYS A 12 -16.70 10.12 1.62
C LYS A 12 -17.86 9.17 1.83
N ASP A 13 -18.42 8.64 0.75
CA ASP A 13 -19.54 7.71 0.83
C ASP A 13 -19.13 6.27 1.13
N LYS A 14 -17.83 6.00 1.20
CA LYS A 14 -17.34 4.66 1.50
C LYS A 14 -17.54 4.32 2.97
N THR A 15 -17.95 3.08 3.21
CA THR A 15 -18.07 2.56 4.57
C THR A 15 -16.69 2.39 5.20
N ASP A 16 -16.65 2.27 6.53
CA ASP A 16 -15.39 2.01 7.23
C ASP A 16 -14.76 0.69 6.80
N ASP A 17 -15.59 -0.34 6.57
CA ASP A 17 -15.09 -1.63 6.08
C ASP A 17 -14.45 -1.51 4.71
N GLU A 18 -15.03 -0.70 3.82
CA GLU A 18 -14.46 -0.48 2.51
C GLU A 18 -13.12 0.25 2.59
N LYS A 19 -13.03 1.24 3.47
CA LYS A 19 -11.77 1.97 3.70
C LYS A 19 -10.71 1.06 4.27
N ASP A 20 -11.09 0.18 5.19
CA ASP A 20 -10.17 -0.79 5.78
C ASP A 20 -9.67 -1.78 4.73
N LEU A 21 -10.57 -2.25 3.86
CA LEU A 21 -10.18 -3.13 2.76
C LEU A 21 -9.20 -2.45 1.81
N GLU A 22 -9.49 -1.21 1.42
CA GLU A 22 -8.59 -0.45 0.54
C GLU A 22 -7.20 -0.30 1.16
N LEU A 23 -7.15 -0.03 2.46
CA LEU A 23 -5.89 0.11 3.17
C LEU A 23 -5.12 -1.20 3.18
N VAL A 24 -5.78 -2.32 3.47
CA VAL A 24 -5.17 -3.65 3.44
C VAL A 24 -4.62 -3.97 2.06
N VAL A 25 -5.40 -3.72 1.02
CA VAL A 25 -4.96 -3.97 -0.36
C VAL A 25 -3.74 -3.10 -0.69
N SER A 26 -3.75 -1.84 -0.29
CA SER A 26 -2.61 -0.94 -0.51
C SER A 26 -1.35 -1.44 0.19
N ILE A 27 -1.49 -1.95 1.41
CA ILE A 27 -0.37 -2.53 2.17
C ILE A 27 0.21 -3.74 1.42
N LEU A 28 -0.66 -4.65 0.99
CA LEU A 28 -0.23 -5.85 0.29
C LEU A 28 0.45 -5.53 -1.04
N ASN A 29 -0.12 -4.60 -1.80
CA ASN A 29 0.47 -4.16 -3.06
C ASN A 29 1.83 -3.50 -2.84
N THR A 30 1.96 -2.68 -1.80
CA THR A 30 3.22 -2.01 -1.48
C THR A 30 4.29 -3.03 -1.06
N LYS A 31 3.90 -4.06 -0.29
CA LYS A 31 4.82 -5.15 0.05
C LYS A 31 5.32 -5.88 -1.18
N GLN A 32 4.43 -6.14 -2.14
CA GLN A 32 4.82 -6.79 -3.39
C GLN A 32 5.78 -5.93 -4.20
N GLU A 33 5.49 -4.64 -4.30
CA GLU A 33 6.34 -3.69 -4.99
C GLU A 33 7.72 -3.60 -4.34
N LEU A 34 7.75 -3.61 -3.01
CA LEU A 34 9.01 -3.58 -2.26
C LEU A 34 9.83 -4.86 -2.51
N ASN A 35 9.20 -6.02 -2.48
CA ASN A 35 9.86 -7.28 -2.77
C ASN A 35 10.41 -7.31 -4.19
N LEU A 36 9.64 -6.81 -5.14
CA LEU A 36 10.07 -6.74 -6.53
C LEU A 36 11.26 -5.78 -6.69
N ALA A 37 11.21 -4.65 -6.01
CA ALA A 37 12.33 -3.69 -6.03
C ALA A 37 13.61 -4.31 -5.48
N HIS A 38 13.51 -5.10 -4.41
CA HIS A 38 14.68 -5.81 -3.86
C HIS A 38 15.24 -6.82 -4.86
N LYS A 39 14.39 -7.59 -5.53
CA LYS A 39 14.83 -8.54 -6.56
C LYS A 39 15.50 -7.82 -7.71
N ASN A 40 14.88 -6.74 -8.17
CA ASN A 40 15.44 -5.96 -9.27
C ASN A 40 16.78 -5.34 -8.89
N PHE A 41 16.92 -4.91 -7.64
CA PHE A 41 18.18 -4.37 -7.15
C PHE A 41 19.30 -5.42 -7.20
N GLU A 42 19.00 -6.67 -6.80
CA GLU A 42 19.99 -7.76 -6.80
C GLU A 42 20.56 -8.02 -8.19
N PHE A 43 19.75 -7.88 -9.22
CA PHE A 43 20.15 -8.19 -10.61
C PHE A 43 20.31 -6.94 -11.45
N ALA A 44 20.39 -5.78 -10.83
CA ALA A 44 20.43 -4.51 -11.55
C ALA A 44 21.77 -4.31 -12.25
N GLU A 45 21.69 -3.81 -13.47
CA GLU A 45 22.88 -3.29 -14.14
C GLU A 45 23.38 -2.08 -13.42
N GLU A 46 24.68 -1.82 -13.53
CA GLU A 46 25.35 -0.74 -12.80
C GLU A 46 24.61 0.60 -12.92
N GLY A 47 24.11 0.92 -14.12
CA GLY A 47 23.42 2.18 -14.34
C GLY A 47 22.04 2.29 -13.71
N LEU A 48 21.47 1.18 -13.20
CA LEU A 48 20.16 1.14 -12.59
C LEU A 48 20.16 0.88 -11.09
N ILE A 49 21.32 0.72 -10.49
CA ILE A 49 21.42 0.44 -9.05
C ILE A 49 20.76 1.53 -8.23
N ASP A 50 21.06 2.78 -8.54
CA ASP A 50 20.47 3.91 -7.80
C ASP A 50 18.97 3.98 -7.99
N TYR A 51 18.49 3.72 -9.20
CA TYR A 51 17.05 3.71 -9.47
C TYR A 51 16.31 2.73 -8.57
N PHE A 52 16.80 1.48 -8.50
CA PHE A 52 16.13 0.48 -7.68
C PHE A 52 16.33 0.73 -6.19
N SER A 53 17.47 1.30 -5.80
CA SER A 53 17.70 1.73 -4.42
C SER A 53 16.67 2.78 -3.99
N TYR A 54 16.37 3.75 -4.84
CA TYR A 54 15.34 4.75 -4.56
C TYR A 54 13.94 4.13 -4.50
N GLN A 55 13.67 3.16 -5.35
CA GLN A 55 12.38 2.45 -5.32
C GLN A 55 12.19 1.69 -4.02
N ILE A 56 13.23 1.03 -3.53
CA ILE A 56 13.20 0.34 -2.24
C ILE A 56 12.87 1.34 -1.14
N LYS A 57 13.57 2.45 -1.10
CA LYS A 57 13.34 3.47 -0.07
C LYS A 57 11.95 4.07 -0.15
N ALA A 58 11.50 4.38 -1.36
CA ALA A 58 10.18 4.96 -1.58
C ALA A 58 9.07 4.01 -1.12
N ASN A 59 9.16 2.74 -1.49
CA ASN A 59 8.17 1.73 -1.10
C ASN A 59 8.21 1.43 0.39
N GLN A 60 9.39 1.44 0.98
CA GLN A 60 9.54 1.25 2.42
C GLN A 60 8.89 2.39 3.20
N THR A 61 9.10 3.62 2.76
CA THR A 61 8.48 4.80 3.35
C THR A 61 6.96 4.75 3.22
N LYS A 62 6.48 4.38 2.04
CA LYS A 62 5.05 4.22 1.80
C LYS A 62 4.44 3.14 2.69
N LEU A 63 5.13 2.00 2.80
CA LEU A 63 4.67 0.90 3.64
C LEU A 63 4.59 1.33 5.12
N ASP A 64 5.59 2.02 5.61
CA ASP A 64 5.60 2.51 6.99
C ASP A 64 4.42 3.45 7.25
N TYR A 65 4.14 4.34 6.31
CA TYR A 65 2.99 5.24 6.40
C TYR A 65 1.68 4.46 6.46
N LEU A 66 1.52 3.49 5.57
CA LEU A 66 0.30 2.69 5.50
C LEU A 66 0.13 1.82 6.75
N MET A 67 1.21 1.26 7.27
CA MET A 67 1.16 0.45 8.49
C MET A 67 0.78 1.31 9.70
N LYS A 68 1.29 2.52 9.77
CA LYS A 68 0.94 3.45 10.84
C LYS A 68 -0.54 3.83 10.75
N LYS A 69 -1.02 4.07 9.55
CA LYS A 69 -2.43 4.37 9.31
C LYS A 69 -3.33 3.20 9.74
N ALA A 70 -2.92 1.98 9.43
CA ALA A 70 -3.64 0.79 9.85
C ALA A 70 -3.71 0.67 11.37
N ARG A 71 -2.59 0.91 12.06
CA ARG A 71 -2.57 0.90 13.52
C ARG A 71 -3.49 1.95 14.11
N ASN A 72 -3.50 3.14 13.53
CA ASN A 72 -4.37 4.23 13.99
C ASN A 72 -5.85 3.91 13.82
N ARG A 73 -6.18 3.06 12.86
CA ARG A 73 -7.55 2.59 12.65
C ARG A 73 -7.88 1.34 13.47
N GLY A 74 -6.92 0.84 14.26
CA GLY A 74 -7.11 -0.34 15.08
C GLY A 74 -7.08 -1.66 14.33
N LEU A 75 -6.52 -1.68 13.12
CA LEU A 75 -6.39 -2.91 12.34
C LEU A 75 -5.21 -3.74 12.85
N THR A 76 -5.46 -5.00 13.09
CA THR A 76 -4.42 -5.97 13.41
C THR A 76 -4.12 -6.80 12.18
N LEU A 77 -3.02 -7.53 12.21
CA LEU A 77 -2.65 -8.41 11.09
C LEU A 77 -3.75 -9.45 10.82
N ASP A 78 -4.32 -10.02 11.87
CA ASP A 78 -5.38 -11.03 11.75
C ASP A 78 -6.65 -10.41 11.15
N MET A 79 -7.04 -9.23 11.60
CA MET A 79 -8.19 -8.51 11.05
C MET A 79 -7.98 -8.18 9.58
N ALA A 80 -6.78 -7.74 9.23
CA ALA A 80 -6.45 -7.41 7.85
C ALA A 80 -6.55 -8.65 6.96
N SER A 81 -6.06 -9.79 7.42
CA SER A 81 -6.14 -11.04 6.68
C SER A 81 -7.58 -11.48 6.48
N GLU A 82 -8.41 -11.39 7.52
CA GLU A 82 -9.83 -11.73 7.42
C GLU A 82 -10.56 -10.85 6.42
N ILE A 83 -10.34 -9.55 6.47
CA ILE A 83 -10.96 -8.61 5.55
C ILE A 83 -10.58 -8.95 4.11
N TYR A 84 -9.29 -9.17 3.88
CA TYR A 84 -8.79 -9.49 2.54
C TYR A 84 -9.38 -10.80 2.01
N LEU A 85 -9.33 -11.86 2.81
CA LEU A 85 -9.84 -13.17 2.40
C LEU A 85 -11.36 -13.14 2.19
N SER A 86 -12.08 -12.45 3.05
CA SER A 86 -13.52 -12.30 2.95
C SER A 86 -13.95 -11.63 1.65
N LYS A 87 -13.18 -10.67 1.17
CA LYS A 87 -13.50 -9.94 -0.07
C LYS A 87 -12.91 -10.58 -1.32
N ALA A 88 -11.87 -11.39 -1.17
CA ALA A 88 -11.24 -12.08 -2.29
C ALA A 88 -12.02 -13.34 -2.72
N THR A 89 -12.82 -13.88 -1.83
CA THR A 89 -13.68 -15.03 -2.12
C THR A 89 -15.08 -14.58 -2.48
#